data_4056809f820c8143edc40c841569c834
#
_entry.id   4056809f820c8143edc40c841569c834
#
_cell.length_a   1.000
_cell.length_b   1.000
_cell.length_c   1.000
_cell.angle_alpha   90.00
_cell.angle_beta   90.00
_cell.angle_gamma   90.00
#
_symmetry.space_group_name_H-M   'P 1'
#
loop_
_entity.id
_entity.type
_entity.pdbx_description
1 polymer ?
#
loop_
_entity_poly.entity_id
_entity_poly.type
_entity_poly.pdbx_seq_one_letter_code
_entity_poly.pdbx_strand_id
1 'polypeptide(L)'
;MDAERIRAYLLTLPHVVDTVQWSGTLVFWVGDKAIGGKMFAMVRLEQDESLERDEKRRVISYSAGPERYHELLEREGIFPAPYAARIFYVAVRSWDVFRKTEWEQELSAAHALTFAKLPEKVRAALALPAAQQKRLIAERRKVLAAKAAAKAR
;
A
#
# COMPACT_ATOMS: atom_id res chain seq x y z
N MET A 1 17.49 -4.77 -3.78
CA MET A 1 16.10 -4.38 -4.12
C MET A 1 16.05 -2.88 -4.36
N ASP A 2 15.10 -2.41 -5.11
CA ASP A 2 14.85 -0.98 -5.35
C ASP A 2 13.35 -0.74 -5.60
N ALA A 3 12.97 0.53 -5.70
CA ALA A 3 11.55 0.91 -5.87
C ALA A 3 10.93 0.31 -7.13
N GLU A 4 11.67 0.26 -8.24
CA GLU A 4 11.18 -0.27 -9.51
C GLU A 4 10.92 -1.78 -9.44
N ARG A 5 11.83 -2.53 -8.86
CA ARG A 5 11.70 -3.98 -8.67
C ARG A 5 10.57 -4.34 -7.70
N ILE A 6 10.43 -3.58 -6.61
CA ILE A 6 9.33 -3.77 -5.67
C ILE A 6 8.00 -3.50 -6.35
N ARG A 7 7.90 -2.42 -7.13
CA ARG A 7 6.69 -2.12 -7.88
C ARG A 7 6.33 -3.26 -8.84
N ALA A 8 7.30 -3.75 -9.59
CA ALA A 8 7.09 -4.86 -10.51
C ALA A 8 6.57 -6.10 -9.79
N TYR A 9 7.16 -6.43 -8.64
CA TYR A 9 6.72 -7.56 -7.84
C TYR A 9 5.29 -7.37 -7.30
N LEU A 10 5.00 -6.23 -6.70
CA LEU A 10 3.69 -5.94 -6.11
C LEU A 10 2.56 -5.99 -7.15
N LEU A 11 2.83 -5.55 -8.37
CA LEU A 11 1.84 -5.60 -9.46
C LEU A 11 1.56 -7.02 -9.97
N THR A 12 2.37 -8.01 -9.59
CA THR A 12 2.07 -9.43 -9.89
C THR A 12 1.07 -10.04 -8.90
N LEU A 13 0.88 -9.41 -7.74
CA LEU A 13 -0.06 -9.91 -6.73
C LEU A 13 -1.51 -9.66 -7.15
N PRO A 14 -2.46 -10.55 -6.77
CA PRO A 14 -3.85 -10.44 -7.21
C PRO A 14 -4.50 -9.11 -6.81
N HIS A 15 -5.16 -8.47 -7.76
CA HIS A 15 -5.98 -7.27 -7.54
C HIS A 15 -5.20 -6.02 -7.11
N VAL A 16 -3.88 -6.02 -7.24
CA VAL A 16 -3.07 -4.86 -6.85
C VAL A 16 -3.14 -3.78 -7.91
N VAL A 17 -3.43 -2.57 -7.48
CA VAL A 17 -3.36 -1.35 -8.27
C VAL A 17 -2.47 -0.34 -7.55
N ASP A 18 -1.82 0.53 -8.30
CA ASP A 18 -0.97 1.58 -7.74
C ASP A 18 -1.45 2.97 -8.12
N THR A 19 -1.23 3.92 -7.23
CA THR A 19 -1.54 5.33 -7.46
C THR A 19 -0.40 6.20 -6.91
N VAL A 20 -0.18 7.36 -7.53
CA VAL A 20 0.78 8.34 -7.00
C VAL A 20 0.01 9.36 -6.17
N GLN A 21 0.41 9.52 -4.92
CA GLN A 21 -0.22 10.44 -3.97
C GLN A 21 0.85 11.17 -3.15
N TRP A 22 0.48 12.23 -2.48
CA TRP A 22 1.31 12.95 -1.51
C TRP A 22 2.73 13.27 -2.02
N SER A 23 2.83 14.01 -3.12
CA SER A 23 4.11 14.51 -3.65
C SER A 23 5.17 13.42 -3.87
N GLY A 24 4.85 12.42 -4.69
CA GLY A 24 5.81 11.41 -5.09
C GLY A 24 5.80 10.14 -4.26
N THR A 25 4.73 9.88 -3.52
CA THR A 25 4.52 8.60 -2.85
C THR A 25 3.69 7.67 -3.72
N LEU A 26 4.24 6.50 -4.02
CA LEU A 26 3.54 5.45 -4.76
C LEU A 26 2.81 4.57 -3.76
N VAL A 27 1.48 4.53 -3.86
CA VAL A 27 0.62 3.77 -2.95
C VAL A 27 0.08 2.54 -3.65
N PHE A 28 0.16 1.40 -3.00
CA PHE A 28 -0.33 0.11 -3.50
C PHE A 28 -1.60 -0.29 -2.76
N TRP A 29 -2.62 -0.66 -3.52
CA TRP A 29 -3.95 -1.00 -3.03
C TRP A 29 -4.30 -2.43 -3.41
N VAL A 30 -5.02 -3.11 -2.53
CA VAL A 30 -5.73 -4.33 -2.90
C VAL A 30 -7.12 -3.91 -3.35
N GLY A 31 -7.32 -3.88 -4.66
CA GLY A 31 -8.53 -3.36 -5.29
C GLY A 31 -8.50 -1.84 -5.45
N ASP A 32 -9.22 -1.35 -6.46
CA ASP A 32 -9.37 0.08 -6.70
C ASP A 32 -10.08 0.75 -5.51
N LYS A 33 -9.60 1.91 -5.10
CA LYS A 33 -10.18 2.70 -4.01
C LYS A 33 -11.67 3.00 -4.23
N ALA A 34 -12.08 3.24 -5.50
CA ALA A 34 -13.45 3.57 -5.83
C ALA A 34 -14.45 2.46 -5.48
N ILE A 35 -14.02 1.21 -5.45
CA ILE A 35 -14.85 0.06 -5.07
C ILE A 35 -14.55 -0.47 -3.67
N GLY A 36 -13.85 0.30 -2.87
CA GLY A 36 -13.55 -0.04 -1.49
C GLY A 36 -12.23 -0.75 -1.24
N GLY A 37 -11.32 -0.74 -2.21
CA GLY A 37 -9.97 -1.27 -2.05
C GLY A 37 -9.22 -0.57 -0.93
N LYS A 38 -8.26 -1.26 -0.34
CA LYS A 38 -7.45 -0.73 0.77
C LYS A 38 -5.96 -0.77 0.45
N MET A 39 -5.25 0.24 0.91
CA MET A 39 -3.80 0.30 0.76
C MET A 39 -3.12 -0.72 1.68
N PHE A 40 -1.95 -1.20 1.26
CA PHE A 40 -1.13 -2.09 2.08
C PHE A 40 0.36 -1.76 2.04
N ALA A 41 0.80 -0.93 1.12
CA ALA A 41 2.20 -0.50 1.02
C ALA A 41 2.30 0.88 0.39
N MET A 42 3.33 1.62 0.77
CA MET A 42 3.65 2.94 0.25
C MET A 42 5.14 3.01 0.00
N VAL A 43 5.54 3.35 -1.24
CA VAL A 43 6.94 3.48 -1.65
C VAL A 43 7.25 4.93 -1.93
N ARG A 44 8.35 5.42 -1.39
CA ARG A 44 8.83 6.76 -1.72
C ARG A 44 9.60 6.75 -3.04
N LEU A 45 9.13 7.54 -3.99
CA LEU A 45 9.76 7.68 -5.32
C LEU A 45 10.90 8.68 -5.31
N GLU A 46 10.80 9.73 -4.52
CA GLU A 46 11.81 10.77 -4.43
C GLU A 46 12.56 10.64 -3.10
N GLN A 47 13.89 10.60 -3.19
CA GLN A 47 14.75 10.76 -2.03
C GLN A 47 15.20 12.22 -2.00
N ASP A 48 14.63 12.98 -1.10
CA ASP A 48 15.10 14.32 -0.80
C ASP A 48 16.39 14.18 0.01
N GLU A 49 17.51 14.61 -0.55
CA GLU A 49 18.81 14.58 0.11
C GLU A 49 18.81 15.34 1.44
N SER A 50 17.94 16.35 1.59
CA SER A 50 17.78 17.06 2.85
C SER A 50 17.24 16.18 3.97
N LEU A 51 16.60 15.07 3.63
CA LEU A 51 16.07 14.07 4.57
C LEU A 51 17.05 12.94 4.88
N GLU A 52 18.26 12.96 4.32
CA GLU A 52 19.26 11.90 4.59
C GLU A 52 19.62 11.75 6.07
N ARG A 53 19.47 12.84 6.84
CA ARG A 53 19.71 12.87 8.29
C ARG A 53 18.44 12.77 9.12
N ASP A 54 17.26 12.62 8.45
CA ASP A 54 16.00 12.51 9.15
C ASP A 54 15.84 11.10 9.70
N GLU A 55 15.52 10.99 10.99
CA GLU A 55 15.20 9.73 11.64
C GLU A 55 13.98 9.03 11.01
N LYS A 56 13.15 9.79 10.30
CA LYS A 56 11.95 9.29 9.61
C LYS A 56 12.21 8.86 8.16
N ARG A 57 13.46 8.88 7.71
CA ARG A 57 13.79 8.46 6.35
C ARG A 57 13.45 6.98 6.16
N ARG A 58 12.67 6.72 5.12
CA ARG A 58 12.23 5.38 4.76
C ARG A 58 12.08 5.22 3.26
N VAL A 59 12.32 4.02 2.78
CA VAL A 59 12.11 3.70 1.36
C VAL A 59 10.71 3.14 1.12
N ILE A 60 10.15 2.45 2.12
CA ILE A 60 8.83 1.83 2.04
C ILE A 60 8.20 1.79 3.44
N SER A 61 6.88 1.85 3.46
CA SER A 61 6.06 1.50 4.63
C SER A 61 5.03 0.47 4.19
N TYR A 62 4.72 -0.49 5.04
CA TYR A 62 3.73 -1.52 4.70
C TYR A 62 3.01 -2.05 5.93
N SER A 63 1.86 -2.67 5.70
CA SER A 63 1.03 -3.27 6.75
C SER A 63 1.66 -4.54 7.28
N ALA A 64 2.20 -4.51 8.50
CA ALA A 64 2.75 -5.68 9.17
C ALA A 64 1.68 -6.50 9.89
N GLY A 65 0.61 -5.83 10.32
CA GLY A 65 -0.41 -6.43 11.16
C GLY A 65 -0.01 -6.49 12.64
N PRO A 66 -0.99 -6.67 13.54
CA PRO A 66 -0.73 -6.62 14.99
C PRO A 66 0.19 -7.72 15.49
N GLU A 67 0.17 -8.90 14.87
CA GLU A 67 0.97 -10.04 15.31
C GLU A 67 2.46 -9.88 15.04
N ARG A 68 2.83 -9.27 13.91
CA ARG A 68 4.23 -9.15 13.50
C ARG A 68 4.84 -7.78 13.76
N TYR A 69 4.02 -6.79 14.06
CA TYR A 69 4.46 -5.41 14.21
C TYR A 69 5.61 -5.27 15.22
N HIS A 70 5.44 -5.78 16.43
CA HIS A 70 6.44 -5.63 17.49
C HIS A 70 7.71 -6.45 17.21
N GLU A 71 7.58 -7.62 16.64
CA GLU A 71 8.71 -8.47 16.22
C GLU A 71 9.57 -7.75 15.18
N LEU A 72 8.94 -7.15 14.17
CA LEU A 72 9.64 -6.44 13.11
C LEU A 72 10.37 -5.20 13.63
N LEU A 73 9.82 -4.51 14.63
CA LEU A 73 10.47 -3.33 15.21
C LEU A 73 11.78 -3.64 15.93
N GLU A 74 12.03 -4.90 16.29
CA GLU A 74 13.29 -5.33 16.89
C GLU A 74 14.43 -5.40 15.87
N ARG A 75 14.09 -5.45 14.58
CA ARG A 75 15.07 -5.54 13.51
C ARG A 75 15.65 -4.16 13.19
N GLU A 76 16.97 -4.07 13.10
CA GLU A 76 17.65 -2.85 12.72
C GLU A 76 17.18 -2.35 11.36
N GLY A 77 16.88 -1.06 11.26
CA GLY A 77 16.40 -0.43 10.04
C GLY A 77 14.88 -0.47 9.87
N ILE A 78 14.16 -1.04 10.83
CA ILE A 78 12.70 -1.04 10.84
C ILE A 78 12.18 -0.24 12.04
N PHE A 79 11.22 0.63 11.80
CA PHE A 79 10.66 1.51 12.83
C PHE A 79 9.16 1.73 12.59
N PRO A 80 8.43 2.27 13.58
CA PRO A 80 7.01 2.55 13.40
C PRO A 80 6.79 3.53 12.24
N ALA A 81 5.89 3.21 11.32
CA ALA A 81 5.62 4.06 10.18
C ALA A 81 5.03 5.39 10.63
N PRO A 82 5.62 6.54 10.25
CA PRO A 82 5.01 7.84 10.56
C PRO A 82 3.57 7.91 10.06
N TYR A 83 2.67 8.40 10.91
CA TYR A 83 1.23 8.55 10.64
C TYR A 83 0.43 7.24 10.50
N ALA A 84 1.08 6.08 10.43
CA ALA A 84 0.42 4.79 10.21
C ALA A 84 0.80 3.73 11.26
N ALA A 85 1.52 4.08 12.32
CA ALA A 85 1.88 3.15 13.39
C ALA A 85 0.65 2.61 14.12
N ARG A 86 -0.42 3.40 14.24
CA ARG A 86 -1.66 3.02 14.89
C ARG A 86 -2.40 1.86 14.21
N ILE A 87 -2.15 1.67 12.92
CA ILE A 87 -2.72 0.56 12.13
C ILE A 87 -1.67 -0.49 11.80
N PHE A 88 -0.62 -0.55 12.62
CA PHE A 88 0.44 -1.57 12.57
C PHE A 88 1.24 -1.59 11.25
N TYR A 89 1.48 -0.40 10.70
CA TYR A 89 2.42 -0.25 9.59
C TYR A 89 3.83 -0.07 10.13
N VAL A 90 4.78 -0.72 9.49
CA VAL A 90 6.20 -0.52 9.73
C VAL A 90 6.82 0.25 8.58
N ALA A 91 7.87 1.00 8.87
CA ALA A 91 8.69 1.68 7.88
C ALA A 91 10.06 1.02 7.83
N VAL A 92 10.61 0.90 6.64
CA VAL A 92 11.93 0.30 6.41
C VAL A 92 12.87 1.38 5.88
N ARG A 93 14.03 1.51 6.51
CA ARG A 93 14.96 2.61 6.27
C ARG A 93 15.66 2.51 4.92
N SER A 94 16.01 1.31 4.49
CA SER A 94 16.72 1.09 3.24
C SER A 94 16.38 -0.25 2.61
N TRP A 95 16.67 -0.38 1.31
CA TRP A 95 16.34 -1.58 0.54
C TRP A 95 17.20 -2.80 0.89
N ASP A 96 18.29 -2.62 1.64
CA ASP A 96 19.20 -3.70 2.05
C ASP A 96 18.85 -4.32 3.42
N VAL A 97 17.81 -3.84 4.09
CA VAL A 97 17.35 -4.42 5.37
C VAL A 97 16.89 -5.86 5.20
N PHE A 98 16.27 -6.18 4.09
CA PHE A 98 15.81 -7.52 3.75
C PHE A 98 16.52 -8.05 2.50
N ARG A 99 16.65 -9.38 2.42
CA ARG A 99 17.00 -10.08 1.17
C ARG A 99 15.79 -10.07 0.23
N LYS A 100 16.03 -10.33 -1.05
CA LYS A 100 14.95 -10.35 -2.06
C LYS A 100 13.78 -11.25 -1.65
N THR A 101 14.07 -12.48 -1.20
CA THR A 101 13.05 -13.44 -0.79
C THR A 101 12.27 -12.97 0.44
N GLU A 102 12.95 -12.31 1.38
CA GLU A 102 12.32 -11.73 2.55
C GLU A 102 11.37 -10.58 2.16
N TRP A 103 11.77 -9.71 1.23
CA TRP A 103 10.91 -8.66 0.71
C TRP A 103 9.62 -9.24 0.13
N GLU A 104 9.75 -10.26 -0.70
CA GLU A 104 8.60 -10.92 -1.32
C GLU A 104 7.67 -11.54 -0.26
N GLN A 105 8.23 -12.20 0.73
CA GLN A 105 7.46 -12.79 1.85
C GLN A 105 6.73 -11.73 2.67
N GLU A 106 7.42 -10.66 3.04
CA GLU A 106 6.84 -9.57 3.83
C GLU A 106 5.69 -8.88 3.10
N LEU A 107 5.89 -8.58 1.83
CA LEU A 107 4.89 -7.86 1.04
C LEU A 107 3.74 -8.75 0.60
N SER A 108 3.97 -10.02 0.33
CA SER A 108 2.90 -11.00 0.12
C SER A 108 2.04 -11.17 1.37
N ALA A 109 2.66 -11.21 2.54
CA ALA A 109 1.94 -11.30 3.81
C ALA A 109 1.11 -10.04 4.07
N ALA A 110 1.64 -8.86 3.79
CA ALA A 110 0.90 -7.60 3.90
C ALA A 110 -0.30 -7.57 2.96
N HIS A 111 -0.13 -8.02 1.72
CA HIS A 111 -1.22 -8.15 0.74
C HIS A 111 -2.30 -9.10 1.25
N ALA A 112 -1.93 -10.31 1.67
CA ALA A 112 -2.87 -11.32 2.14
C ALA A 112 -3.66 -10.85 3.38
N LEU A 113 -2.97 -10.20 4.31
CA LEU A 113 -3.59 -9.64 5.51
C LEU A 113 -4.63 -8.57 5.15
N THR A 114 -4.30 -7.69 4.21
CA THR A 114 -5.18 -6.62 3.77
C THR A 114 -6.36 -7.17 2.98
N PHE A 115 -6.13 -8.13 2.08
CA PHE A 115 -7.20 -8.81 1.35
C PHE A 115 -8.19 -9.48 2.29
N ALA A 116 -7.70 -10.18 3.31
CA ALA A 116 -8.55 -10.86 4.29
C ALA A 116 -9.43 -9.90 5.10
N LYS A 117 -8.99 -8.65 5.28
CA LYS A 117 -9.74 -7.61 5.99
C LYS A 117 -10.73 -6.84 5.12
N LEU A 118 -10.71 -7.04 3.81
CA LEU A 118 -11.68 -6.38 2.93
C LEU A 118 -13.10 -6.84 3.27
N PRO A 119 -14.08 -5.93 3.27
CA PRO A 119 -15.49 -6.34 3.40
C PRO A 119 -15.89 -7.34 2.33
N GLU A 120 -16.81 -8.23 2.67
CA GLU A 120 -17.30 -9.25 1.74
C GLU A 120 -17.79 -8.66 0.40
N LYS A 121 -18.47 -7.52 0.46
CA LYS A 121 -18.94 -6.81 -0.73
C LYS A 121 -17.77 -6.41 -1.66
N VAL A 122 -16.65 -5.98 -1.09
CA VAL A 122 -15.46 -5.59 -1.88
C VAL A 122 -14.81 -6.83 -2.48
N ARG A 123 -14.66 -7.91 -1.71
CA ARG A 123 -14.11 -9.17 -2.22
C ARG A 123 -14.96 -9.75 -3.33
N ALA A 124 -16.29 -9.64 -3.21
CA ALA A 124 -17.21 -10.07 -4.25
C ALA A 124 -17.02 -9.25 -5.53
N ALA A 125 -16.83 -7.94 -5.43
CA ALA A 125 -16.55 -7.07 -6.57
C ALA A 125 -15.23 -7.48 -7.26
N LEU A 126 -14.19 -7.83 -6.49
CA LEU A 126 -12.91 -8.28 -7.02
C LEU A 126 -12.98 -9.65 -7.70
N ALA A 127 -13.99 -10.46 -7.37
CA ALA A 127 -14.24 -11.76 -8.02
C ALA A 127 -14.97 -11.64 -9.35
N LEU A 128 -15.50 -10.46 -9.69
CA LEU A 128 -16.19 -10.24 -10.98
C LEU A 128 -15.21 -10.32 -12.15
N PRO A 129 -15.70 -10.67 -13.36
CA PRO A 129 -14.87 -10.57 -14.57
C PRO A 129 -14.32 -9.17 -14.77
N ALA A 130 -13.13 -9.06 -15.36
CA ALA A 130 -12.39 -7.80 -15.51
C ALA A 130 -13.24 -6.68 -16.15
N ALA A 131 -14.03 -7.00 -17.19
CA ALA A 131 -14.89 -6.02 -17.86
C ALA A 131 -15.98 -5.46 -16.92
N GLN A 132 -16.55 -6.32 -16.06
CA GLN A 132 -17.56 -5.89 -15.09
C GLN A 132 -16.94 -5.05 -13.96
N GLN A 133 -15.76 -5.42 -13.49
CA GLN A 133 -15.02 -4.60 -12.51
C GLN A 133 -14.74 -3.22 -13.07
N LYS A 134 -14.27 -3.13 -14.31
CA LYS A 134 -13.95 -1.86 -14.97
C LYS A 134 -15.17 -0.95 -15.05
N ARG A 135 -16.33 -1.51 -15.39
CA ARG A 135 -17.60 -0.74 -15.42
C ARG A 135 -18.01 -0.27 -14.03
N LEU A 136 -17.92 -1.15 -13.03
CA LEU A 136 -18.25 -0.82 -11.64
C LEU A 136 -17.33 0.31 -11.11
N ILE A 137 -16.05 0.24 -11.38
CA ILE A 137 -15.08 1.27 -11.00
C ILE A 137 -15.45 2.61 -11.65
N ALA A 138 -15.76 2.61 -12.94
CA ALA A 138 -16.13 3.82 -13.66
C ALA A 138 -17.41 4.46 -13.08
N GLU A 139 -18.42 3.66 -12.78
CA GLU A 139 -19.67 4.12 -12.16
C GLU A 139 -19.43 4.71 -10.77
N ARG A 140 -18.63 4.02 -9.94
CA ARG A 140 -18.30 4.49 -8.60
C ARG A 140 -17.48 5.79 -8.62
N ARG A 141 -16.57 5.92 -9.56
CA ARG A 141 -15.80 7.17 -9.74
C ARG A 141 -16.70 8.35 -10.08
N LYS A 142 -17.72 8.14 -10.93
CA LYS A 142 -18.71 9.18 -11.26
C LYS A 142 -19.50 9.60 -10.03
N VAL A 143 -19.96 8.64 -9.23
CA VAL A 143 -20.70 8.93 -7.98
C VAL A 143 -19.84 9.73 -7.00
N LEU A 144 -18.59 9.32 -6.81
CA LEU A 144 -17.66 10.01 -5.92
C LEU A 144 -17.34 11.42 -6.40
N ALA A 145 -17.15 11.62 -7.70
CA ALA A 145 -16.92 12.94 -8.30
C ALA A 145 -18.13 13.84 -8.12
N ALA A 146 -19.35 13.34 -8.31
CA ALA A 146 -20.58 14.09 -8.08
C ALA A 146 -20.75 14.51 -6.62
N LYS A 147 -20.43 13.62 -5.67
CA LYS A 147 -20.47 13.93 -4.23
C LYS A 147 -19.42 14.99 -3.87
N ALA A 148 -18.22 14.90 -4.43
CA ALA A 148 -17.16 15.89 -4.19
C ALA A 148 -17.58 17.27 -4.74
N ALA A 149 -18.16 17.33 -5.93
CA ALA A 149 -18.67 18.57 -6.52
C ALA A 149 -19.82 19.17 -5.68
N ALA A 150 -20.71 18.34 -5.16
CA ALA A 150 -21.81 18.81 -4.29
C ALA A 150 -21.29 19.40 -2.97
N LYS A 151 -20.22 18.83 -2.40
CA LYS A 151 -19.59 19.34 -1.17
C LYS A 151 -18.84 20.66 -1.39
N ALA A 152 -18.36 20.91 -2.60
CA ALA A 152 -17.63 22.13 -2.93
C ALA A 152 -18.54 23.35 -3.20
N ARG A 153 -19.87 23.16 -3.22
CA ARG A 153 -20.85 24.22 -3.44
C ARG A 153 -21.32 24.89 -2.14
#